data_642d678e7c8bd1f1845b83b75f7752dc
#
_entry.id   642d678e7c8bd1f1845b83b75f7752dc
#
_cell.length_a   1.000
_cell.length_b   1.000
_cell.length_c   1.000
_cell.angle_alpha   90.00
_cell.angle_beta   90.00
_cell.angle_gamma   90.00
#
_symmetry.space_group_name_H-M   'P 1'
#
loop_
_entity.id
_entity.type
_entity.pdbx_description
1 polymer ?
#
loop_
_entity_poly.entity_id
_entity_poly.type
_entity_poly.pdbx_seq_one_letter_code
_entity_poly.pdbx_strand_id
1 'polypeptide(L)'
;MTTSTRTVVQTLRENPRASVLIIGGGINGVGTFRDLALQGVDVALVERGDYCQGASGASSHMIHGGIRYLENGEFRLVRESVIERNALMKIAPHYVKPLQTTIPIYTTFSGILSAPLRFLTHKQGKQVERGAFLIKAGLTMYDFFSRDGGNVPRHSFVGRKKALAAMPDLRKDVKYAATYYDASVHNPERLTLDVLRDGQVANPSARAANYVSAVGTTEDGVLLRDELTGETFGFQADVVVNATGAWTDGTNAALGAETLFMGGTKGSHIVLDHPELLKACNGTEIFFEHVDGRIVLIYPMGDRVLVGTTDIDVDVNEQAVCTDDEIDYFFELIGHVFPDLAVSREDIVYSFSGVRPLPRHDDTQPGFVSRDYRIEKREETIGGRAVTTLSLVGGKWTTFRALSEHLADDTLAALGATRKTSTAGVPIGGGRDFPTDDAGEKAWIRKAVRPGIDEARVEVLLTRYGTRATDVIDYLAGGPDTMFTSTRELSTRELAYMVEHEQIGHLIDVLIRRTSLAFRGLVSEELLAELAETLAPMLGWDAARSAAEIELAGKVLAEAHRVQVKSLVP
;
A
#
# COMPACT_ATOMS: atom_id res chain seq x y z
N MET A 1 2.39 36.07 0.42
CA MET A 1 2.96 35.38 -0.74
C MET A 1 2.74 33.90 -0.48
N THR A 2 1.66 33.40 -1.03
CA THR A 2 1.23 32.00 -0.96
C THR A 2 2.03 31.22 -1.98
N THR A 3 3.04 30.46 -1.56
CA THR A 3 3.87 30.14 -2.63
C THR A 3 4.30 28.73 -2.75
N SER A 4 4.98 28.21 -2.59
CA SER A 4 5.84 27.05 -2.94
C SER A 4 5.15 25.69 -3.07
N THR A 5 4.22 25.34 -2.22
CA THR A 5 3.67 23.97 -2.12
C THR A 5 2.76 23.53 -3.26
N ARG A 6 2.21 24.46 -4.03
CA ARG A 6 1.31 24.18 -5.16
C ARG A 6 1.91 24.54 -6.51
N THR A 7 3.23 24.70 -6.60
CA THR A 7 3.93 25.00 -7.86
C THR A 7 3.56 24.01 -8.96
N VAL A 8 3.38 22.72 -8.63
CA VAL A 8 2.98 21.71 -9.62
C VAL A 8 1.58 21.95 -10.19
N VAL A 9 0.60 22.39 -9.36
CA VAL A 9 -0.75 22.72 -9.85
C VAL A 9 -0.72 23.96 -10.71
N GLN A 10 0.07 24.98 -10.33
CA GLN A 10 0.29 26.15 -11.16
C GLN A 10 0.92 25.76 -12.50
N THR A 11 1.91 24.87 -12.51
CA THR A 11 2.52 24.36 -13.75
C THR A 11 1.50 23.62 -14.63
N LEU A 12 0.57 22.84 -14.03
CA LEU A 12 -0.51 22.19 -14.79
C LEU A 12 -1.48 23.22 -15.41
N ARG A 13 -1.75 24.33 -14.72
CA ARG A 13 -2.61 25.43 -15.22
C ARG A 13 -1.94 26.24 -16.32
N GLU A 14 -0.65 26.53 -16.17
CA GLU A 14 0.12 27.27 -17.16
C GLU A 14 0.40 26.46 -18.43
N ASN A 15 0.52 25.13 -18.27
CA ASN A 15 0.72 24.17 -19.36
C ASN A 15 -0.39 23.09 -19.30
N PRO A 16 -1.65 23.43 -19.68
CA PRO A 16 -2.81 22.59 -19.46
C PRO A 16 -2.92 21.46 -20.51
N ARG A 17 -1.81 20.84 -20.84
CA ARG A 17 -1.73 19.73 -21.79
C ARG A 17 -0.60 18.77 -21.44
N ALA A 18 -0.83 17.48 -21.70
CA ALA A 18 0.18 16.42 -21.76
C ALA A 18 -0.21 15.41 -22.85
N SER A 19 0.71 14.54 -23.27
CA SER A 19 0.36 13.41 -24.14
C SER A 19 -0.54 12.41 -23.41
N VAL A 20 -0.29 12.22 -22.09
CA VAL A 20 -1.06 11.30 -21.25
C VAL A 20 -1.47 11.99 -19.96
N LEU A 21 -2.75 11.85 -19.59
CA LEU A 21 -3.27 12.17 -18.27
C LEU A 21 -3.60 10.87 -17.51
N ILE A 22 -2.94 10.64 -16.39
CA ILE A 22 -3.27 9.54 -15.48
C ILE A 22 -4.12 10.10 -14.34
N ILE A 23 -5.27 9.47 -14.07
CA ILE A 23 -6.15 9.79 -12.97
C ILE A 23 -6.06 8.67 -11.95
N GLY A 24 -5.57 9.00 -10.73
CA GLY A 24 -5.37 8.08 -9.62
C GLY A 24 -3.92 7.88 -9.22
N GLY A 25 -3.57 8.29 -7.99
CA GLY A 25 -2.22 8.23 -7.39
C GLY A 25 -1.99 7.00 -6.50
N GLY A 26 -2.74 5.91 -6.72
CA GLY A 26 -2.44 4.60 -6.13
C GLY A 26 -1.22 3.94 -6.81
N ILE A 27 -0.77 2.79 -6.26
CA ILE A 27 0.46 2.13 -6.73
C ILE A 27 0.47 1.80 -8.22
N ASN A 28 -0.68 1.46 -8.82
CA ASN A 28 -0.77 1.15 -10.25
C ASN A 28 -0.67 2.43 -11.10
N GLY A 29 -1.31 3.53 -10.68
CA GLY A 29 -1.22 4.81 -11.38
C GLY A 29 0.19 5.39 -11.34
N VAL A 30 0.83 5.41 -10.16
CA VAL A 30 2.21 5.91 -10.05
C VAL A 30 3.23 4.98 -10.72
N GLY A 31 2.98 3.67 -10.74
CA GLY A 31 3.80 2.72 -11.48
C GLY A 31 3.74 2.96 -12.99
N THR A 32 2.55 3.22 -13.54
CA THR A 32 2.34 3.57 -14.96
C THR A 32 2.96 4.94 -15.28
N PHE A 33 2.81 5.91 -14.37
CA PHE A 33 3.47 7.21 -14.48
C PHE A 33 4.99 7.08 -14.58
N ARG A 34 5.61 6.30 -13.68
CA ARG A 34 7.05 6.03 -13.70
C ARG A 34 7.48 5.38 -15.01
N ASP A 35 6.74 4.38 -15.46
CA ASP A 35 7.05 3.65 -16.70
C ASP A 35 7.02 4.59 -17.91
N LEU A 36 5.92 5.34 -18.11
CA LEU A 36 5.78 6.30 -19.20
C LEU A 36 6.83 7.41 -19.13
N ALA A 37 7.17 7.91 -17.96
CA ALA A 37 8.23 8.88 -17.77
C ALA A 37 9.60 8.34 -18.24
N LEU A 38 9.92 7.08 -17.93
CA LEU A 38 11.13 6.39 -18.40
C LEU A 38 11.16 6.19 -19.92
N GLN A 39 9.99 6.13 -20.58
CA GLN A 39 9.91 6.15 -22.05
C GLN A 39 10.12 7.55 -22.64
N GLY A 40 10.15 8.60 -21.81
CA GLY A 40 10.24 10.01 -22.24
C GLY A 40 8.91 10.59 -22.71
N VAL A 41 7.78 10.02 -22.29
CA VAL A 41 6.44 10.52 -22.59
C VAL A 41 6.14 11.75 -21.72
N ASP A 42 5.54 12.80 -22.29
CA ASP A 42 4.96 13.91 -21.52
C ASP A 42 3.69 13.40 -20.83
N VAL A 43 3.79 13.17 -19.51
CA VAL A 43 2.75 12.56 -18.69
C VAL A 43 2.41 13.43 -17.51
N ALA A 44 1.11 13.64 -17.28
CA ALA A 44 0.58 14.24 -16.06
C ALA A 44 -0.17 13.19 -15.26
N LEU A 45 -0.04 13.23 -13.92
CA LEU A 45 -0.81 12.41 -12.99
C LEU A 45 -1.54 13.32 -12.00
N VAL A 46 -2.83 13.05 -11.77
CA VAL A 46 -3.63 13.73 -10.75
C VAL A 46 -4.23 12.73 -9.78
N GLU A 47 -4.25 13.10 -8.49
CA GLU A 47 -4.86 12.33 -7.40
C GLU A 47 -5.76 13.23 -6.57
N ARG A 48 -7.03 12.81 -6.35
CA ARG A 48 -8.03 13.62 -5.64
C ARG A 48 -7.71 13.89 -4.17
N GLY A 49 -7.03 12.95 -3.53
CA GLY A 49 -6.54 13.08 -2.17
C GLY A 49 -5.02 13.12 -2.13
N ASP A 50 -4.42 12.55 -1.09
CA ASP A 50 -2.99 12.31 -1.09
C ASP A 50 -2.63 10.99 -1.77
N TYR A 51 -1.41 10.86 -2.25
CA TYR A 51 -0.92 9.64 -2.89
C TYR A 51 -1.06 8.43 -1.97
N CYS A 52 -1.39 7.27 -2.55
CA CYS A 52 -1.56 6.01 -1.82
C CYS A 52 -2.72 5.99 -0.81
N GLN A 53 -3.69 6.89 -0.90
CA GLN A 53 -4.79 6.99 0.07
C GLN A 53 -5.82 5.86 -0.05
N GLY A 54 -5.99 5.25 -1.22
CA GLY A 54 -6.98 4.19 -1.44
C GLY A 54 -6.50 2.81 -0.99
N ALA A 55 -6.91 1.76 -1.72
CA ALA A 55 -6.54 0.37 -1.45
C ALA A 55 -5.02 0.13 -1.36
N SER A 56 -4.22 1.01 -1.95
CA SER A 56 -2.75 0.89 -1.92
C SER A 56 -2.18 1.12 -0.52
N GLY A 57 -2.71 2.06 0.27
CA GLY A 57 -2.32 2.28 1.67
C GLY A 57 -3.09 1.37 2.66
N ALA A 58 -4.23 0.80 2.24
CA ALA A 58 -5.07 -0.03 3.11
C ALA A 58 -4.93 -1.53 2.81
N SER A 59 -3.72 -1.99 2.53
CA SER A 59 -3.41 -3.39 2.24
C SER A 59 -3.02 -4.15 3.52
N SER A 60 -3.05 -5.49 3.46
CA SER A 60 -2.50 -6.34 4.54
C SER A 60 -0.97 -6.33 4.61
N HIS A 61 -0.30 -5.41 3.95
CA HIS A 61 1.16 -5.31 3.85
C HIS A 61 1.88 -6.56 3.30
N MET A 62 1.15 -7.51 2.73
CA MET A 62 1.71 -8.72 2.11
C MET A 62 2.03 -8.51 0.63
N ILE A 63 3.21 -8.92 0.24
CA ILE A 63 3.64 -9.12 -1.14
C ILE A 63 3.74 -10.63 -1.37
N HIS A 64 2.63 -11.24 -1.75
CA HIS A 64 2.49 -12.70 -1.74
C HIS A 64 2.39 -13.29 -3.15
N GLY A 65 2.95 -14.48 -3.33
CA GLY A 65 2.88 -15.23 -4.59
C GLY A 65 1.50 -15.86 -4.86
N GLY A 66 0.57 -15.79 -3.90
CA GLY A 66 -0.81 -16.22 -4.11
C GLY A 66 -1.02 -17.73 -4.09
N ILE A 67 -0.49 -18.41 -3.08
CA ILE A 67 -0.66 -19.87 -2.91
C ILE A 67 -2.14 -20.32 -3.04
N ARG A 68 -3.09 -19.47 -2.59
CA ARG A 68 -4.52 -19.74 -2.69
C ARG A 68 -5.03 -19.81 -4.14
N TYR A 69 -4.41 -19.05 -5.06
CA TYR A 69 -4.82 -19.05 -6.47
C TYR A 69 -4.46 -20.33 -7.21
N LEU A 70 -3.52 -21.14 -6.65
CA LEU A 70 -3.24 -22.49 -7.16
C LEU A 70 -4.49 -23.39 -7.09
N GLU A 71 -5.32 -23.23 -6.05
CA GLU A 71 -6.56 -23.99 -5.90
C GLU A 71 -7.62 -23.62 -6.93
N ASN A 72 -7.59 -22.36 -7.39
CA ASN A 72 -8.48 -21.88 -8.44
C ASN A 72 -7.96 -22.17 -9.86
N GLY A 73 -6.78 -22.80 -10.00
CA GLY A 73 -6.15 -23.06 -11.29
C GLY A 73 -5.54 -21.83 -11.97
N GLU A 74 -5.36 -20.73 -11.26
CA GLU A 74 -4.81 -19.47 -11.79
C GLU A 74 -3.27 -19.49 -11.85
N PHE A 75 -2.68 -20.50 -12.49
CA PHE A 75 -1.23 -20.73 -12.52
C PHE A 75 -0.43 -19.57 -13.10
N ARG A 76 -0.97 -18.88 -14.13
CA ARG A 76 -0.33 -17.71 -14.73
C ARG A 76 -0.16 -16.61 -13.69
N LEU A 77 -1.23 -16.31 -12.94
CA LEU A 77 -1.26 -15.29 -11.92
C LEU A 77 -0.29 -15.59 -10.76
N VAL A 78 -0.20 -16.87 -10.36
CA VAL A 78 0.76 -17.30 -9.33
C VAL A 78 2.19 -17.13 -9.81
N ARG A 79 2.51 -17.56 -11.05
CA ARG A 79 3.85 -17.41 -11.61
C ARG A 79 4.27 -15.95 -11.69
N GLU A 80 3.42 -15.09 -12.21
CA GLU A 80 3.67 -13.64 -12.29
C GLU A 80 3.88 -13.05 -10.89
N SER A 81 3.00 -13.40 -9.94
CA SER A 81 3.10 -12.90 -8.55
C SER A 81 4.38 -13.32 -7.86
N VAL A 82 4.85 -14.55 -8.05
CA VAL A 82 6.13 -15.03 -7.49
C VAL A 82 7.32 -14.30 -8.11
N ILE A 83 7.30 -14.10 -9.44
CA ILE A 83 8.36 -13.37 -10.16
C ILE A 83 8.44 -11.94 -9.64
N GLU A 84 7.31 -11.23 -9.59
CA GLU A 84 7.26 -9.83 -9.15
C GLU A 84 7.59 -9.68 -7.65
N ARG A 85 7.13 -10.58 -6.78
CA ARG A 85 7.53 -10.62 -5.36
C ARG A 85 9.05 -10.73 -5.22
N ASN A 86 9.67 -11.67 -5.95
CA ASN A 86 11.11 -11.89 -5.89
C ASN A 86 11.89 -10.69 -6.47
N ALA A 87 11.35 -10.04 -7.49
CA ALA A 87 11.93 -8.83 -8.06
C ALA A 87 11.85 -7.66 -7.06
N LEU A 88 10.68 -7.44 -6.42
CA LEU A 88 10.47 -6.36 -5.46
C LEU A 88 11.42 -6.43 -4.26
N MET A 89 11.70 -7.62 -3.72
CA MET A 89 12.71 -7.81 -2.67
C MET A 89 14.11 -7.37 -3.09
N LYS A 90 14.41 -7.32 -4.39
CA LYS A 90 15.72 -6.89 -4.93
C LYS A 90 15.75 -5.42 -5.29
N ILE A 91 14.65 -4.89 -5.85
CA ILE A 91 14.60 -3.52 -6.36
C ILE A 91 14.13 -2.50 -5.31
N ALA A 92 13.49 -2.97 -4.22
CA ALA A 92 13.03 -2.14 -3.10
C ALA A 92 13.30 -2.81 -1.72
N PRO A 93 14.53 -3.28 -1.43
CA PRO A 93 14.84 -4.09 -0.24
C PRO A 93 14.65 -3.35 1.09
N HIS A 94 14.67 -2.02 1.08
CA HIS A 94 14.40 -1.19 2.26
C HIS A 94 12.93 -1.22 2.69
N TYR A 95 12.00 -1.50 1.77
CA TYR A 95 10.56 -1.60 2.07
C TYR A 95 10.04 -3.03 1.98
N VAL A 96 10.56 -3.83 1.05
CA VAL A 96 10.03 -5.19 0.78
C VAL A 96 11.00 -6.22 1.33
N LYS A 97 10.59 -6.90 2.40
CA LYS A 97 11.41 -7.87 3.13
C LYS A 97 10.80 -9.27 3.08
N PRO A 98 11.61 -10.33 3.19
CA PRO A 98 11.09 -11.69 3.34
C PRO A 98 10.17 -11.78 4.56
N LEU A 99 9.02 -12.43 4.38
CA LEU A 99 8.03 -12.68 5.41
C LEU A 99 7.93 -14.17 5.68
N GLN A 100 8.31 -14.59 6.87
CA GLN A 100 8.06 -15.93 7.34
C GLN A 100 6.59 -16.06 7.73
N THR A 101 5.88 -17.04 7.16
CA THR A 101 4.45 -17.25 7.36
C THR A 101 4.21 -18.66 7.87
N THR A 102 3.53 -18.79 9.00
CA THR A 102 3.22 -20.06 9.64
C THR A 102 1.72 -20.31 9.63
N ILE A 103 1.34 -21.52 9.18
CA ILE A 103 -0.02 -22.03 9.16
C ILE A 103 -0.17 -23.05 10.28
N PRO A 104 -0.89 -22.75 11.38
CA PRO A 104 -1.26 -23.73 12.37
C PRO A 104 -2.34 -24.66 11.79
N ILE A 105 -2.19 -25.99 11.98
CA ILE A 105 -3.05 -26.99 11.35
C ILE A 105 -3.66 -27.87 12.44
N TYR A 106 -4.99 -27.90 12.50
CA TYR A 106 -5.75 -28.61 13.53
C TYR A 106 -6.33 -29.94 13.02
N THR A 107 -6.42 -30.15 11.71
CA THR A 107 -6.99 -31.36 11.09
C THR A 107 -5.98 -32.03 10.16
N THR A 108 -6.07 -33.37 9.99
CA THR A 108 -5.12 -34.10 9.12
C THR A 108 -5.66 -34.26 7.70
N PHE A 109 -6.92 -34.61 7.53
CA PHE A 109 -7.52 -35.04 6.26
C PHE A 109 -8.69 -34.17 5.78
N SER A 110 -8.98 -33.07 6.42
CA SER A 110 -10.08 -32.18 6.04
C SER A 110 -9.87 -31.61 4.63
N GLY A 111 -10.92 -31.54 3.83
CA GLY A 111 -10.93 -30.93 2.50
C GLY A 111 -10.41 -31.82 1.35
N ILE A 112 -9.84 -32.99 1.61
CA ILE A 112 -9.22 -33.84 0.55
C ILE A 112 -10.25 -34.34 -0.47
N LEU A 113 -11.45 -34.70 -0.04
CA LEU A 113 -12.49 -35.23 -0.95
C LEU A 113 -13.14 -34.13 -1.80
N SER A 114 -13.14 -32.90 -1.34
CA SER A 114 -13.74 -31.77 -2.04
C SER A 114 -12.75 -31.00 -2.95
N ALA A 115 -11.45 -31.07 -2.68
CA ALA A 115 -10.43 -30.33 -3.43
C ALA A 115 -10.34 -30.73 -4.92
N PRO A 116 -10.28 -32.02 -5.31
CA PRO A 116 -10.26 -32.43 -6.73
C PRO A 116 -11.54 -32.02 -7.47
N LEU A 117 -12.69 -32.11 -6.79
CA LEU A 117 -13.98 -31.76 -7.40
C LEU A 117 -14.10 -30.25 -7.60
N ARG A 118 -13.63 -29.42 -6.67
CA ARG A 118 -13.55 -27.96 -6.80
C ARG A 118 -12.61 -27.54 -7.94
N PHE A 119 -11.45 -28.18 -8.03
CA PHE A 119 -10.49 -27.94 -9.10
C PHE A 119 -11.07 -28.23 -10.49
N LEU A 120 -11.84 -29.30 -10.64
CA LEU A 120 -12.43 -29.70 -11.91
C LEU A 120 -13.74 -28.99 -12.25
N THR A 121 -14.53 -28.55 -11.26
CA THR A 121 -15.88 -28.04 -11.50
C THR A 121 -16.01 -26.54 -11.29
N HIS A 122 -15.03 -25.86 -10.71
CA HIS A 122 -15.06 -24.46 -10.28
C HIS A 122 -16.32 -24.11 -9.43
N LYS A 123 -16.97 -25.13 -8.83
CA LYS A 123 -18.18 -24.94 -8.03
C LYS A 123 -17.87 -24.69 -6.56
N GLN A 124 -18.63 -23.75 -5.98
CA GLN A 124 -18.59 -23.44 -4.55
C GLN A 124 -19.11 -24.63 -3.74
N GLY A 125 -18.33 -25.04 -2.71
CA GLY A 125 -18.74 -26.04 -1.73
C GLY A 125 -18.62 -25.48 -0.31
N LYS A 126 -19.21 -26.15 0.70
CA LYS A 126 -19.01 -25.79 2.10
C LYS A 126 -17.53 -25.68 2.41
N GLN A 127 -17.11 -24.54 2.93
CA GLN A 127 -15.73 -24.30 3.35
C GLN A 127 -15.47 -25.08 4.65
N VAL A 128 -14.35 -25.78 4.72
CA VAL A 128 -13.93 -26.57 5.87
C VAL A 128 -12.44 -26.32 6.05
N GLU A 129 -11.96 -26.17 7.27
CA GLU A 129 -10.53 -26.04 7.58
C GLU A 129 -9.68 -27.04 6.79
N ARG A 130 -8.65 -26.55 6.12
CA ARG A 130 -7.80 -27.41 5.27
C ARG A 130 -6.92 -28.32 6.11
N GLY A 131 -6.92 -29.60 5.76
CA GLY A 131 -6.11 -30.59 6.43
C GLY A 131 -4.62 -30.55 6.01
N ALA A 132 -3.78 -31.14 6.86
CA ALA A 132 -2.33 -31.17 6.72
C ALA A 132 -1.84 -31.65 5.34
N PHE A 133 -2.51 -32.65 4.76
CA PHE A 133 -2.12 -33.23 3.47
C PHE A 133 -2.29 -32.21 2.31
N LEU A 134 -3.42 -31.51 2.29
CA LEU A 134 -3.72 -30.54 1.25
C LEU A 134 -2.76 -29.33 1.32
N ILE A 135 -2.52 -28.84 2.54
CA ILE A 135 -1.57 -27.73 2.79
C ILE A 135 -0.16 -28.15 2.35
N LYS A 136 0.30 -29.35 2.69
CA LYS A 136 1.63 -29.83 2.31
C LYS A 136 1.78 -29.97 0.79
N ALA A 137 0.76 -30.48 0.11
CA ALA A 137 0.76 -30.59 -1.36
C ALA A 137 0.82 -29.19 -2.02
N GLY A 138 0.01 -28.24 -1.55
CA GLY A 138 0.00 -26.86 -2.02
C GLY A 138 1.35 -26.15 -1.81
N LEU A 139 1.96 -26.29 -0.63
CA LEU A 139 3.29 -25.72 -0.34
C LEU A 139 4.40 -26.36 -1.18
N THR A 140 4.34 -27.67 -1.44
CA THR A 140 5.31 -28.34 -2.32
C THR A 140 5.21 -27.80 -3.76
N MET A 141 3.99 -27.58 -4.24
CA MET A 141 3.76 -26.98 -5.56
C MET A 141 4.21 -25.51 -5.57
N TYR A 142 3.94 -24.76 -4.50
CA TYR A 142 4.38 -23.37 -4.37
C TYR A 142 5.90 -23.23 -4.37
N ASP A 143 6.63 -24.10 -3.67
CA ASP A 143 8.10 -24.15 -3.73
C ASP A 143 8.62 -24.40 -5.15
N PHE A 144 7.92 -25.20 -5.95
CA PHE A 144 8.30 -25.43 -7.33
C PHE A 144 8.24 -24.15 -8.17
N PHE A 145 7.17 -23.37 -8.03
CA PHE A 145 7.06 -22.06 -8.69
C PHE A 145 8.05 -21.03 -8.16
N SER A 146 8.39 -21.09 -6.87
CA SER A 146 9.29 -20.15 -6.22
C SER A 146 10.77 -20.37 -6.52
N ARG A 147 11.14 -21.46 -7.20
CA ARG A 147 12.53 -21.85 -7.47
C ARG A 147 13.30 -20.93 -8.40
N ASP A 148 12.65 -20.30 -9.35
CA ASP A 148 13.31 -19.50 -10.38
C ASP A 148 13.71 -18.10 -9.84
N GLY A 149 14.70 -18.07 -8.93
CA GLY A 149 15.37 -16.84 -8.50
C GLY A 149 14.91 -16.23 -7.18
N GLY A 150 14.11 -16.94 -6.37
CA GLY A 150 13.76 -16.47 -5.01
C GLY A 150 14.86 -16.79 -4.00
N ASN A 151 15.26 -15.79 -3.25
CA ASN A 151 16.16 -15.92 -2.10
C ASN A 151 15.42 -16.38 -0.82
N VAL A 152 14.25 -17.02 -0.96
CA VAL A 152 13.44 -17.48 0.17
C VAL A 152 13.66 -18.96 0.44
N PRO A 153 13.72 -19.39 1.71
CA PRO A 153 13.84 -20.79 2.08
C PRO A 153 12.64 -21.62 1.62
N ARG A 154 12.82 -22.94 1.53
CA ARG A 154 11.72 -23.88 1.29
C ARG A 154 10.81 -23.96 2.50
N HIS A 155 9.55 -24.38 2.27
CA HIS A 155 8.63 -24.65 3.36
C HIS A 155 9.16 -25.71 4.33
N SER A 156 8.81 -25.58 5.59
CA SER A 156 9.01 -26.59 6.61
C SER A 156 7.66 -27.10 7.13
N PHE A 157 7.64 -28.32 7.62
CA PHE A 157 6.44 -28.96 8.15
C PHE A 157 6.78 -29.72 9.44
N VAL A 158 6.22 -29.31 10.56
CA VAL A 158 6.55 -29.86 11.88
C VAL A 158 5.31 -30.39 12.60
N GLY A 159 5.49 -31.45 13.39
CA GLY A 159 4.42 -31.99 14.23
C GLY A 159 4.22 -31.19 15.51
N ARG A 160 3.14 -31.50 16.24
CA ARG A 160 2.66 -30.81 17.45
C ARG A 160 3.75 -30.46 18.47
N LYS A 161 4.61 -31.44 18.81
CA LYS A 161 5.65 -31.22 19.85
C LYS A 161 6.60 -30.07 19.46
N LYS A 162 7.04 -30.02 18.20
CA LYS A 162 7.92 -28.96 17.70
C LYS A 162 7.17 -27.65 17.52
N ALA A 163 5.92 -27.68 17.06
CA ALA A 163 5.08 -26.50 16.91
C ALA A 163 4.87 -25.79 18.26
N LEU A 164 4.45 -26.53 19.29
CA LEU A 164 4.25 -25.99 20.64
C LEU A 164 5.56 -25.62 21.36
N ALA A 165 6.68 -26.23 20.99
CA ALA A 165 7.99 -25.80 21.51
C ALA A 165 8.43 -24.45 20.92
N ALA A 166 8.12 -24.18 19.65
CA ALA A 166 8.42 -22.91 19.00
C ALA A 166 7.42 -21.79 19.37
N MET A 167 6.15 -22.13 19.51
CA MET A 167 5.04 -21.21 19.84
C MET A 167 4.18 -21.82 20.95
N PRO A 168 4.60 -21.68 22.22
CA PRO A 168 3.94 -22.33 23.36
C PRO A 168 2.51 -21.82 23.62
N ASP A 169 2.18 -20.61 23.16
CA ASP A 169 0.87 -19.98 23.36
C ASP A 169 -0.18 -20.40 22.33
N LEU A 170 0.21 -21.15 21.28
CA LEU A 170 -0.74 -21.73 20.33
C LEU A 170 -1.75 -22.64 21.03
N ARG A 171 -2.96 -22.65 20.51
CA ARG A 171 -4.02 -23.57 20.90
C ARG A 171 -3.51 -25.01 20.97
N LYS A 172 -3.74 -25.69 22.11
CA LYS A 172 -3.06 -26.94 22.44
C LYS A 172 -3.47 -28.16 21.59
N ASP A 173 -4.55 -28.09 20.83
CA ASP A 173 -5.00 -29.14 19.90
C ASP A 173 -4.35 -29.06 18.51
N VAL A 174 -3.43 -28.10 18.29
CA VAL A 174 -2.65 -28.01 17.06
C VAL A 174 -1.94 -29.35 16.79
N LYS A 175 -2.08 -29.87 15.57
CA LYS A 175 -1.47 -31.14 15.14
C LYS A 175 -0.14 -30.93 14.43
N TYR A 176 -0.09 -29.90 13.57
CA TYR A 176 1.08 -29.57 12.78
C TYR A 176 1.20 -28.05 12.65
N ALA A 177 2.39 -27.59 12.31
CA ALA A 177 2.62 -26.23 11.78
C ALA A 177 3.41 -26.34 10.48
N ALA A 178 2.96 -25.62 9.47
CA ALA A 178 3.65 -25.46 8.21
C ALA A 178 4.17 -24.03 8.07
N THR A 179 5.45 -23.87 7.78
CA THR A 179 6.05 -22.55 7.60
C THR A 179 6.55 -22.42 6.17
N TYR A 180 6.19 -21.32 5.51
CA TYR A 180 6.68 -20.96 4.17
C TYR A 180 7.06 -19.49 4.15
N TYR A 181 7.52 -19.00 3.01
CA TYR A 181 8.01 -17.63 2.89
C TYR A 181 7.33 -16.91 1.74
N ASP A 182 6.82 -15.73 2.06
CA ASP A 182 6.39 -14.72 1.13
C ASP A 182 7.24 -13.43 1.32
N ALA A 183 6.70 -12.28 1.04
CA ALA A 183 7.31 -11.01 1.36
C ALA A 183 6.26 -10.04 1.95
N SER A 184 6.74 -9.01 2.62
CA SER A 184 5.92 -7.92 3.14
C SER A 184 6.44 -6.58 2.67
N VAL A 185 5.56 -5.59 2.59
CA VAL A 185 5.90 -4.18 2.40
C VAL A 185 5.66 -3.42 3.70
N HIS A 186 6.72 -2.89 4.29
CA HIS A 186 6.63 -2.22 5.60
C HIS A 186 6.00 -0.84 5.52
N ASN A 187 6.29 -0.08 4.46
CA ASN A 187 5.78 1.28 4.23
C ASN A 187 5.29 1.40 2.78
N PRO A 188 4.06 0.93 2.46
CA PRO A 188 3.53 0.97 1.10
C PRO A 188 3.39 2.39 0.56
N GLU A 189 3.10 3.37 1.42
CA GLU A 189 2.99 4.78 1.07
C GLU A 189 4.35 5.35 0.66
N ARG A 190 5.39 5.04 1.40
CA ARG A 190 6.77 5.46 1.09
C ARG A 190 7.26 4.85 -0.21
N LEU A 191 6.99 3.55 -0.44
CA LEU A 191 7.32 2.89 -1.70
C LEU A 191 6.58 3.55 -2.87
N THR A 192 5.29 3.86 -2.70
CA THR A 192 4.49 4.56 -3.72
C THR A 192 5.08 5.94 -4.05
N LEU A 193 5.48 6.71 -3.06
CA LEU A 193 6.15 8.00 -3.24
C LEU A 193 7.49 7.88 -3.95
N ASP A 194 8.28 6.85 -3.63
CA ASP A 194 9.56 6.61 -4.29
C ASP A 194 9.37 6.24 -5.77
N VAL A 195 8.35 5.44 -6.10
CA VAL A 195 7.97 5.14 -7.49
C VAL A 195 7.59 6.42 -8.24
N LEU A 196 6.80 7.30 -7.61
CA LEU A 196 6.39 8.59 -8.19
C LEU A 196 7.61 9.48 -8.46
N ARG A 197 8.47 9.66 -7.45
CA ARG A 197 9.69 10.48 -7.55
C ARG A 197 10.66 9.97 -8.61
N ASP A 198 10.81 8.65 -8.74
CA ASP A 198 11.62 8.07 -9.80
C ASP A 198 11.15 8.51 -11.19
N GLY A 199 9.83 8.55 -11.42
CA GLY A 199 9.26 9.05 -12.67
C GLY A 199 9.55 10.53 -12.89
N GLN A 200 9.36 11.37 -11.88
CA GLN A 200 9.64 12.82 -11.97
C GLN A 200 11.12 13.11 -12.23
N VAL A 201 12.03 12.34 -11.61
CA VAL A 201 13.48 12.48 -11.85
C VAL A 201 13.88 11.99 -13.24
N ALA A 202 13.24 10.91 -13.72
CA ALA A 202 13.56 10.34 -15.04
C ALA A 202 13.15 11.25 -16.20
N ASN A 203 12.10 12.06 -16.02
CA ASN A 203 11.60 12.95 -17.07
C ASN A 203 11.12 14.29 -16.47
N PRO A 204 11.81 15.39 -16.72
CA PRO A 204 11.41 16.73 -16.23
C PRO A 204 10.03 17.20 -16.71
N SER A 205 9.50 16.64 -17.82
CA SER A 205 8.14 16.94 -18.29
C SER A 205 7.06 16.15 -17.54
N ALA A 206 7.43 15.13 -16.78
CA ALA A 206 6.49 14.34 -16.00
C ALA A 206 6.03 15.11 -14.76
N ARG A 207 4.73 15.36 -14.65
CA ARG A 207 4.12 16.20 -13.62
C ARG A 207 3.12 15.37 -12.83
N ALA A 208 3.17 15.43 -11.51
CA ALA A 208 2.20 14.74 -10.65
C ALA A 208 1.72 15.67 -9.55
N ALA A 209 0.40 15.74 -9.35
CA ALA A 209 -0.22 16.55 -8.31
C ALA A 209 -1.22 15.73 -7.50
N ASN A 210 -1.05 15.76 -6.17
CA ASN A 210 -2.07 15.32 -5.22
C ASN A 210 -3.10 16.43 -5.00
N TYR A 211 -4.24 16.10 -4.38
CA TYR A 211 -5.36 17.01 -4.15
C TYR A 211 -5.86 17.70 -5.43
N VAL A 212 -5.83 16.97 -6.54
CA VAL A 212 -6.41 17.38 -7.82
C VAL A 212 -7.32 16.27 -8.35
N SER A 213 -8.60 16.54 -8.51
CA SER A 213 -9.60 15.60 -8.99
C SER A 213 -10.04 15.90 -10.42
N ALA A 214 -10.34 14.85 -11.20
CA ALA A 214 -11.07 14.97 -12.45
C ALA A 214 -12.57 14.95 -12.14
N VAL A 215 -13.26 16.07 -12.40
CA VAL A 215 -14.66 16.27 -12.00
C VAL A 215 -15.63 16.36 -13.16
N GLY A 216 -15.15 16.34 -14.39
CA GLY A 216 -15.98 16.42 -15.59
C GLY A 216 -15.16 16.65 -16.85
N THR A 217 -15.83 17.11 -17.89
CA THR A 217 -15.22 17.53 -19.17
C THR A 217 -15.72 18.90 -19.58
N THR A 218 -14.92 19.66 -20.32
CA THR A 218 -15.25 20.97 -20.92
C THR A 218 -14.75 21.03 -22.35
N GLU A 219 -14.94 22.17 -23.02
CA GLU A 219 -14.34 22.41 -24.34
C GLU A 219 -12.82 22.36 -24.31
N ASP A 220 -12.22 22.65 -23.14
CA ASP A 220 -10.76 22.65 -22.92
C ASP A 220 -10.21 21.28 -22.50
N GLY A 221 -11.01 20.20 -22.50
CA GLY A 221 -10.57 18.86 -22.13
C GLY A 221 -11.17 18.34 -20.83
N VAL A 222 -10.42 17.57 -20.06
CA VAL A 222 -10.80 17.08 -18.74
C VAL A 222 -10.85 18.25 -17.75
N LEU A 223 -11.97 18.42 -17.05
CA LEU A 223 -12.10 19.43 -16.01
C LEU A 223 -11.45 18.95 -14.72
N LEU A 224 -10.36 19.56 -14.35
CA LEU A 224 -9.64 19.31 -13.11
C LEU A 224 -10.03 20.32 -12.05
N ARG A 225 -10.11 19.87 -10.78
CA ARG A 225 -10.35 20.71 -9.61
C ARG A 225 -9.23 20.56 -8.59
N ASP A 226 -8.64 21.67 -8.19
CA ASP A 226 -7.74 21.73 -7.03
C ASP A 226 -8.59 21.64 -5.75
N GLU A 227 -8.49 20.54 -5.02
CA GLU A 227 -9.30 20.29 -3.82
C GLU A 227 -8.91 21.19 -2.63
N LEU A 228 -7.71 21.77 -2.62
CA LEU A 228 -7.28 22.69 -1.55
C LEU A 228 -7.80 24.13 -1.76
N THR A 229 -8.06 24.52 -3.00
CA THR A 229 -8.54 25.87 -3.31
C THR A 229 -9.97 25.92 -3.84
N GLY A 230 -10.48 24.79 -4.35
CA GLY A 230 -11.76 24.67 -5.05
C GLY A 230 -11.75 25.19 -6.49
N GLU A 231 -10.63 25.73 -6.97
CA GLU A 231 -10.51 26.26 -8.33
C GLU A 231 -10.47 25.16 -9.37
N THR A 232 -11.08 25.40 -10.54
CA THR A 232 -11.14 24.45 -11.64
C THR A 232 -10.42 24.97 -12.87
N PHE A 233 -9.90 24.03 -13.69
CA PHE A 233 -9.25 24.33 -14.98
C PHE A 233 -9.38 23.15 -15.93
N GLY A 234 -9.42 23.45 -17.26
CA GLY A 234 -9.41 22.42 -18.30
C GLY A 234 -8.01 21.84 -18.50
N PHE A 235 -7.91 20.56 -18.86
CA PHE A 235 -6.64 19.90 -19.15
C PHE A 235 -6.77 18.96 -20.34
N GLN A 236 -5.93 19.11 -21.36
CA GLN A 236 -5.95 18.31 -22.58
C GLN A 236 -4.98 17.13 -22.48
N ALA A 237 -5.42 15.98 -23.00
CA ALA A 237 -4.57 14.81 -23.16
C ALA A 237 -4.94 14.08 -24.46
N ASP A 238 -3.99 13.38 -25.06
CA ASP A 238 -4.23 12.52 -26.23
C ASP A 238 -4.70 11.13 -25.77
N VAL A 239 -4.23 10.68 -24.59
CA VAL A 239 -4.67 9.47 -23.90
C VAL A 239 -4.99 9.78 -22.43
N VAL A 240 -6.11 9.27 -21.93
CA VAL A 240 -6.46 9.31 -20.51
C VAL A 240 -6.40 7.91 -19.92
N VAL A 241 -5.63 7.75 -18.86
CA VAL A 241 -5.52 6.49 -18.11
C VAL A 241 -6.29 6.62 -16.80
N ASN A 242 -7.36 5.84 -16.65
CA ASN A 242 -8.13 5.75 -15.42
C ASN A 242 -7.60 4.61 -14.54
N ALA A 243 -6.82 4.96 -13.51
CA ALA A 243 -6.24 4.06 -12.51
C ALA A 243 -6.81 4.30 -11.10
N THR A 244 -8.07 4.74 -11.01
CA THR A 244 -8.71 5.17 -9.74
C THR A 244 -9.22 4.01 -8.88
N GLY A 245 -8.89 2.77 -9.23
CA GLY A 245 -9.21 1.59 -8.43
C GLY A 245 -10.72 1.37 -8.29
N ALA A 246 -11.25 1.31 -7.08
CA ALA A 246 -12.68 1.09 -6.84
C ALA A 246 -13.58 2.19 -7.43
N TRP A 247 -13.04 3.38 -7.69
CA TRP A 247 -13.78 4.53 -8.24
C TRP A 247 -13.69 4.65 -9.77
N THR A 248 -13.24 3.60 -10.47
CA THR A 248 -13.09 3.60 -11.94
C THR A 248 -14.37 3.98 -12.66
N ASP A 249 -15.53 3.43 -12.27
CA ASP A 249 -16.82 3.74 -12.89
C ASP A 249 -17.25 5.19 -12.66
N GLY A 250 -17.07 5.72 -11.45
CA GLY A 250 -17.35 7.12 -11.14
C GLY A 250 -16.48 8.09 -11.93
N THR A 251 -15.21 7.76 -12.12
CA THR A 251 -14.28 8.55 -12.95
C THR A 251 -14.68 8.47 -14.42
N ASN A 252 -15.04 7.30 -14.94
CA ASN A 252 -15.56 7.16 -16.31
C ASN A 252 -16.82 7.98 -16.52
N ALA A 253 -17.74 7.99 -15.55
CA ALA A 253 -18.95 8.81 -15.61
C ALA A 253 -18.61 10.31 -15.66
N ALA A 254 -17.65 10.79 -14.88
CA ALA A 254 -17.15 12.18 -14.96
C ALA A 254 -16.53 12.50 -16.33
N LEU A 255 -15.94 11.52 -17.02
CA LEU A 255 -15.43 11.66 -18.39
C LEU A 255 -16.50 11.51 -19.47
N GLY A 256 -17.77 11.29 -19.10
CA GLY A 256 -18.91 11.16 -20.02
C GLY A 256 -19.25 9.73 -20.43
N ALA A 257 -18.67 8.71 -19.78
CA ALA A 257 -18.87 7.31 -20.13
C ALA A 257 -19.47 6.51 -18.95
N GLU A 258 -20.72 6.07 -19.07
CA GLU A 258 -21.30 5.16 -18.09
C GLU A 258 -20.71 3.76 -18.22
N THR A 259 -20.12 3.25 -17.14
CA THR A 259 -19.55 1.89 -17.06
C THR A 259 -19.95 1.20 -15.75
N LEU A 260 -19.91 -0.13 -15.76
CA LEU A 260 -20.18 -0.97 -14.59
C LEU A 260 -19.10 -2.07 -14.50
N PHE A 261 -17.86 -1.66 -14.36
CA PHE A 261 -16.71 -2.55 -14.33
C PHE A 261 -16.38 -3.06 -12.93
N MET A 262 -16.65 -2.22 -11.91
CA MET A 262 -16.19 -2.43 -10.56
C MET A 262 -17.28 -2.97 -9.65
N GLY A 263 -16.91 -3.95 -8.81
CA GLY A 263 -17.58 -4.26 -7.56
C GLY A 263 -16.69 -3.80 -6.41
N GLY A 264 -17.25 -3.51 -5.25
CA GLY A 264 -16.49 -3.03 -4.10
C GLY A 264 -16.60 -3.97 -2.91
N THR A 265 -15.49 -4.46 -2.37
CA THR A 265 -15.48 -5.12 -1.07
C THR A 265 -14.51 -4.40 -0.14
N LYS A 266 -14.98 -4.13 1.07
CA LYS A 266 -14.18 -3.54 2.14
C LYS A 266 -13.38 -4.62 2.86
N GLY A 267 -12.11 -4.36 3.12
CA GLY A 267 -11.29 -5.12 4.05
C GLY A 267 -10.73 -4.22 5.12
N SER A 268 -10.91 -4.60 6.38
CA SER A 268 -10.45 -3.86 7.54
C SER A 268 -9.31 -4.58 8.26
N HIS A 269 -8.53 -3.80 9.01
CA HIS A 269 -7.44 -4.26 9.84
C HIS A 269 -7.38 -3.45 11.14
N ILE A 270 -6.85 -4.07 12.19
CA ILE A 270 -6.46 -3.37 13.43
C ILE A 270 -4.98 -3.56 13.70
N VAL A 271 -4.38 -2.57 14.33
CA VAL A 271 -2.99 -2.60 14.79
C VAL A 271 -3.00 -2.53 16.31
N LEU A 272 -2.33 -3.49 16.94
CA LEU A 272 -2.30 -3.66 18.38
C LEU A 272 -0.93 -3.34 18.96
N ASP A 273 -0.92 -2.62 20.07
CA ASP A 273 0.23 -2.52 20.98
C ASP A 273 0.06 -3.54 22.10
N HIS A 274 0.47 -4.78 21.84
CA HIS A 274 0.32 -5.91 22.75
C HIS A 274 1.58 -6.77 22.77
N PRO A 275 2.52 -6.52 23.71
CA PRO A 275 3.82 -7.19 23.74
C PRO A 275 3.74 -8.72 23.88
N GLU A 276 2.76 -9.24 24.61
CA GLU A 276 2.59 -10.69 24.77
C GLU A 276 2.15 -11.35 23.47
N LEU A 277 1.21 -10.75 22.72
CA LEU A 277 0.79 -11.24 21.41
C LEU A 277 1.93 -11.14 20.39
N LEU A 278 2.67 -10.04 20.40
CA LEU A 278 3.86 -9.86 19.56
C LEU A 278 4.88 -10.99 19.82
N LYS A 279 5.13 -11.32 21.09
CA LYS A 279 6.01 -12.41 21.49
C LYS A 279 5.46 -13.77 21.09
N ALA A 280 4.16 -14.01 21.24
CA ALA A 280 3.50 -15.28 20.90
C ALA A 280 3.59 -15.60 19.40
N CYS A 281 3.61 -14.58 18.53
CA CYS A 281 3.83 -14.75 17.10
C CYS A 281 5.25 -15.27 16.76
N ASN A 282 6.22 -15.17 17.66
CA ASN A 282 7.60 -15.64 17.49
C ASN A 282 8.26 -15.17 16.15
N GLY A 283 8.01 -13.92 15.76
CA GLY A 283 8.58 -13.32 14.56
C GLY A 283 8.03 -13.87 13.24
N THR A 284 6.94 -14.63 13.25
CA THR A 284 6.28 -15.16 12.06
C THR A 284 4.85 -14.63 11.94
N GLU A 285 4.41 -14.35 10.73
CA GLU A 285 3.00 -14.15 10.45
C GLU A 285 2.23 -15.45 10.71
N ILE A 286 1.13 -15.39 11.42
CA ILE A 286 0.20 -16.52 11.58
C ILE A 286 -0.90 -16.36 10.54
N PHE A 287 -0.96 -17.30 9.62
CA PHE A 287 -1.88 -17.29 8.48
C PHE A 287 -2.77 -18.54 8.54
N PHE A 288 -4.07 -18.36 8.64
CA PHE A 288 -4.99 -19.48 8.84
C PHE A 288 -6.35 -19.23 8.20
N GLU A 289 -7.09 -20.33 8.00
CA GLU A 289 -8.47 -20.28 7.56
C GLU A 289 -9.37 -20.36 8.79
N HIS A 290 -10.20 -19.36 8.99
CA HIS A 290 -11.21 -19.35 10.05
C HIS A 290 -12.41 -20.23 9.68
N VAL A 291 -13.26 -20.57 10.67
CA VAL A 291 -14.42 -21.45 10.49
C VAL A 291 -15.44 -20.95 9.47
N ASP A 292 -15.47 -19.66 9.19
CA ASP A 292 -16.29 -19.02 8.15
C ASP A 292 -15.65 -19.13 6.73
N GLY A 293 -14.45 -19.71 6.65
CA GLY A 293 -13.69 -19.93 5.41
C GLY A 293 -12.91 -18.74 4.92
N ARG A 294 -12.85 -17.64 5.67
CA ARG A 294 -11.96 -16.52 5.36
C ARG A 294 -10.53 -16.85 5.75
N ILE A 295 -9.61 -16.39 4.94
CA ILE A 295 -8.20 -16.41 5.28
C ILE A 295 -7.87 -15.12 6.02
N VAL A 296 -7.25 -15.29 7.17
CA VAL A 296 -6.95 -14.22 8.12
C VAL A 296 -5.50 -14.31 8.56
N LEU A 297 -4.99 -13.20 9.06
CA LEU A 297 -3.61 -13.07 9.48
C LEU A 297 -3.48 -12.39 10.85
N ILE A 298 -2.47 -12.80 11.59
CA ILE A 298 -1.94 -12.10 12.76
C ILE A 298 -0.46 -11.89 12.47
N TYR A 299 -0.06 -10.64 12.19
CA TYR A 299 1.25 -10.33 11.63
C TYR A 299 2.05 -9.39 12.54
N PRO A 300 3.18 -9.87 13.12
CA PRO A 300 4.09 -9.03 13.90
C PRO A 300 4.84 -8.07 12.97
N MET A 301 4.54 -6.78 13.05
CA MET A 301 5.13 -5.73 12.23
C MET A 301 5.90 -4.73 13.10
N GLY A 302 7.22 -4.86 13.13
CA GLY A 302 8.07 -4.08 14.01
C GLY A 302 7.74 -4.32 15.48
N ASP A 303 7.29 -3.29 16.17
CA ASP A 303 6.87 -3.31 17.58
C ASP A 303 5.33 -3.44 17.77
N ARG A 304 4.60 -3.71 16.70
CA ARG A 304 3.12 -3.81 16.69
C ARG A 304 2.66 -5.14 16.09
N VAL A 305 1.38 -5.45 16.29
CA VAL A 305 0.74 -6.62 15.66
C VAL A 305 -0.42 -6.16 14.80
N LEU A 306 -0.35 -6.46 13.49
CA LEU A 306 -1.42 -6.23 12.53
C LEU A 306 -2.34 -7.45 12.51
N VAL A 307 -3.66 -7.25 12.62
CA VAL A 307 -4.67 -8.32 12.52
C VAL A 307 -5.68 -7.97 11.43
N GLY A 308 -5.99 -8.92 10.58
CA GLY A 308 -6.92 -8.77 9.46
C GLY A 308 -7.18 -10.10 8.73
N THR A 309 -8.06 -10.17 7.79
CA THR A 309 -8.84 -9.07 7.21
C THR A 309 -10.30 -9.49 7.07
N THR A 310 -11.18 -8.54 6.92
CA THR A 310 -12.57 -8.78 6.54
C THR A 310 -12.76 -8.73 5.03
N ASP A 311 -13.94 -9.11 4.55
CA ASP A 311 -14.33 -9.04 3.13
C ASP A 311 -15.85 -8.80 3.07
N ILE A 312 -16.26 -7.53 3.02
CA ILE A 312 -17.64 -7.07 3.17
C ILE A 312 -18.01 -6.20 1.97
N ASP A 313 -19.12 -6.52 1.31
CA ASP A 313 -19.63 -5.69 0.21
C ASP A 313 -20.04 -4.30 0.74
N VAL A 314 -19.61 -3.25 0.05
CA VAL A 314 -19.86 -1.85 0.43
C VAL A 314 -20.15 -0.99 -0.80
N ASP A 315 -20.90 0.10 -0.59
CA ASP A 315 -20.95 1.19 -1.56
C ASP A 315 -19.59 1.91 -1.58
N VAL A 316 -18.98 2.00 -2.75
CA VAL A 316 -17.67 2.66 -2.94
C VAL A 316 -17.71 4.17 -2.65
N ASN A 317 -18.91 4.77 -2.59
CA ASN A 317 -19.11 6.19 -2.26
C ASN A 317 -19.15 6.45 -0.76
N GLU A 318 -19.31 5.41 0.06
CA GLU A 318 -19.26 5.53 1.52
C GLU A 318 -17.81 5.45 2.03
N GLN A 319 -17.55 6.15 3.13
CA GLN A 319 -16.25 6.09 3.77
C GLN A 319 -16.03 4.69 4.38
N ALA A 320 -15.00 4.00 3.92
CA ALA A 320 -14.63 2.70 4.48
C ALA A 320 -13.97 2.89 5.86
N VAL A 321 -14.63 2.40 6.91
CA VAL A 321 -14.10 2.41 8.29
C VAL A 321 -14.19 1.02 8.91
N CYS A 322 -13.32 0.71 9.85
CA CYS A 322 -13.37 -0.51 10.64
C CYS A 322 -14.50 -0.40 11.68
N THR A 323 -15.51 -1.27 11.60
CA THR A 323 -16.67 -1.27 12.51
C THR A 323 -16.39 -2.02 13.81
N ASP A 324 -17.26 -1.85 14.82
CA ASP A 324 -17.14 -2.59 16.08
C ASP A 324 -17.32 -4.09 15.89
N ASP A 325 -18.22 -4.52 15.00
CA ASP A 325 -18.41 -5.93 14.67
C ASP A 325 -17.16 -6.55 14.03
N GLU A 326 -16.44 -5.78 13.21
CA GLU A 326 -15.16 -6.23 12.64
C GLU A 326 -14.07 -6.35 13.72
N ILE A 327 -14.05 -5.46 14.71
CA ILE A 327 -13.11 -5.56 15.84
C ILE A 327 -13.40 -6.81 16.67
N ASP A 328 -14.67 -7.06 17.00
CA ASP A 328 -15.07 -8.25 17.75
C ASP A 328 -14.70 -9.53 16.99
N TYR A 329 -14.87 -9.53 15.66
CA TYR A 329 -14.40 -10.61 14.80
C TYR A 329 -12.87 -10.79 14.88
N PHE A 330 -12.08 -9.71 14.88
CA PHE A 330 -10.62 -9.82 15.02
C PHE A 330 -10.20 -10.37 16.38
N PHE A 331 -10.89 -10.03 17.45
CA PHE A 331 -10.62 -10.63 18.77
C PHE A 331 -10.98 -12.12 18.81
N GLU A 332 -12.07 -12.53 18.14
CA GLU A 332 -12.39 -13.95 17.95
C GLU A 332 -11.27 -14.68 17.21
N LEU A 333 -10.71 -14.08 16.15
CA LEU A 333 -9.59 -14.66 15.41
C LEU A 333 -8.35 -14.87 16.28
N ILE A 334 -8.00 -13.88 17.11
CA ILE A 334 -6.86 -13.99 18.04
C ILE A 334 -7.12 -15.12 19.04
N GLY A 335 -8.31 -15.15 19.66
CA GLY A 335 -8.70 -16.19 20.59
C GLY A 335 -8.77 -17.59 19.98
N HIS A 336 -9.06 -17.70 18.66
CA HIS A 336 -9.01 -18.98 17.94
C HIS A 336 -7.61 -19.58 17.88
N VAL A 337 -6.57 -18.76 17.77
CA VAL A 337 -5.17 -19.20 17.67
C VAL A 337 -4.46 -19.20 19.02
N PHE A 338 -4.69 -18.16 19.83
CA PHE A 338 -4.04 -17.88 21.11
C PHE A 338 -5.09 -17.72 22.23
N PRO A 339 -5.75 -18.80 22.65
CA PRO A 339 -6.91 -18.71 23.56
C PRO A 339 -6.58 -18.22 24.97
N ASP A 340 -5.32 -18.29 25.37
CA ASP A 340 -4.87 -17.88 26.70
C ASP A 340 -4.42 -16.40 26.75
N LEU A 341 -4.41 -15.67 25.62
CA LEU A 341 -4.07 -14.25 25.56
C LEU A 341 -5.32 -13.37 25.65
N ALA A 342 -5.31 -12.45 26.59
CA ALA A 342 -6.38 -11.47 26.76
C ALA A 342 -6.04 -10.21 25.96
N VAL A 343 -6.80 -9.94 24.90
CA VAL A 343 -6.67 -8.74 24.05
C VAL A 343 -7.93 -7.90 24.22
N SER A 344 -7.77 -6.61 24.31
CA SER A 344 -8.84 -5.66 24.55
C SER A 344 -8.85 -4.50 23.54
N ARG A 345 -9.91 -3.68 23.57
CA ARG A 345 -10.02 -2.50 22.70
C ARG A 345 -8.99 -1.43 23.02
N GLU A 346 -8.50 -1.39 24.25
CA GLU A 346 -7.46 -0.47 24.72
C GLU A 346 -6.09 -0.75 24.07
N ASP A 347 -5.87 -1.99 23.59
CA ASP A 347 -4.64 -2.36 22.88
C ASP A 347 -4.63 -1.87 21.43
N ILE A 348 -5.78 -1.41 20.89
CA ILE A 348 -5.88 -0.91 19.53
C ILE A 348 -5.25 0.47 19.45
N VAL A 349 -4.16 0.61 18.70
CA VAL A 349 -3.48 1.89 18.46
C VAL A 349 -3.81 2.49 17.11
N TYR A 350 -4.28 1.67 16.15
CA TYR A 350 -4.66 2.11 14.81
C TYR A 350 -5.62 1.12 14.18
N SER A 351 -6.52 1.60 13.34
CA SER A 351 -7.31 0.76 12.44
C SER A 351 -7.36 1.38 11.06
N PHE A 352 -7.56 0.55 10.06
CA PHE A 352 -7.75 1.05 8.70
C PHE A 352 -8.61 0.12 7.87
N SER A 353 -9.26 0.68 6.87
CA SER A 353 -10.11 -0.03 5.93
C SER A 353 -9.88 0.47 4.52
N GLY A 354 -10.00 -0.41 3.55
CA GLY A 354 -9.90 -0.05 2.15
C GLY A 354 -10.87 -0.83 1.28
N VAL A 355 -11.34 -0.19 0.21
CA VAL A 355 -12.20 -0.84 -0.78
C VAL A 355 -11.33 -1.47 -1.86
N ARG A 356 -11.41 -2.79 -2.00
CA ARG A 356 -10.64 -3.54 -2.99
C ARG A 356 -11.18 -3.26 -4.39
N PRO A 357 -10.33 -2.96 -5.37
CA PRO A 357 -10.74 -2.74 -6.76
C PRO A 357 -11.01 -4.08 -7.46
N LEU A 358 -12.05 -4.79 -7.05
CA LEU A 358 -12.44 -6.05 -7.68
C LEU A 358 -13.32 -5.79 -8.90
N PRO A 359 -13.20 -6.62 -9.96
CA PRO A 359 -14.18 -6.65 -11.02
C PRO A 359 -15.58 -6.96 -10.45
N ARG A 360 -16.62 -6.42 -11.08
CA ARG A 360 -18.01 -6.67 -10.69
C ARG A 360 -18.30 -8.18 -10.64
N HIS A 361 -19.04 -8.62 -9.64
CA HIS A 361 -19.30 -10.03 -9.33
C HIS A 361 -20.68 -10.20 -8.68
N ASP A 362 -21.72 -10.13 -9.45
CA ASP A 362 -23.11 -10.16 -8.94
C ASP A 362 -23.49 -11.54 -8.35
N ASP A 363 -22.90 -12.65 -8.84
CA ASP A 363 -23.25 -14.03 -8.47
C ASP A 363 -22.13 -14.82 -7.75
N THR A 364 -21.03 -14.17 -7.39
CA THR A 364 -19.85 -14.85 -6.83
C THR A 364 -19.46 -14.27 -5.47
N GLN A 365 -19.23 -15.12 -4.47
CA GLN A 365 -18.73 -14.63 -3.19
C GLN A 365 -17.38 -13.90 -3.37
N PRO A 366 -17.15 -12.77 -2.67
CA PRO A 366 -15.96 -11.91 -2.84
C PRO A 366 -14.62 -12.64 -2.81
N GLY A 367 -14.50 -13.66 -1.95
CA GLY A 367 -13.29 -14.48 -1.81
C GLY A 367 -12.92 -15.32 -3.04
N PHE A 368 -13.83 -15.52 -4.00
CA PHE A 368 -13.64 -16.31 -5.22
C PHE A 368 -13.56 -15.45 -6.49
N VAL A 369 -13.70 -14.14 -6.38
CA VAL A 369 -13.54 -13.22 -7.50
C VAL A 369 -12.10 -13.25 -7.96
N SER A 370 -11.88 -13.40 -9.26
CA SER A 370 -10.52 -13.37 -9.83
C SER A 370 -9.81 -12.06 -9.48
N ARG A 371 -8.57 -12.16 -9.05
CA ARG A 371 -7.69 -11.02 -8.75
C ARG A 371 -6.86 -10.60 -9.98
N ASP A 372 -7.13 -11.21 -11.14
CA ASP A 372 -6.49 -10.80 -12.39
C ASP A 372 -7.03 -9.44 -12.82
N TYR A 373 -6.24 -8.70 -13.57
CA TYR A 373 -6.61 -7.39 -14.08
C TYR A 373 -6.92 -7.45 -15.57
N ARG A 374 -7.68 -6.46 -16.02
CA ARG A 374 -7.88 -6.18 -17.44
C ARG A 374 -7.84 -4.68 -17.70
N ILE A 375 -7.52 -4.31 -18.91
CA ILE A 375 -7.49 -2.93 -19.38
C ILE A 375 -8.63 -2.77 -20.38
N GLU A 376 -9.56 -1.88 -20.07
CA GLU A 376 -10.72 -1.58 -20.91
C GLU A 376 -10.39 -0.33 -21.74
N LYS A 377 -10.30 -0.51 -23.07
CA LYS A 377 -10.00 0.57 -24.02
C LYS A 377 -11.29 1.10 -24.64
N ARG A 378 -11.42 2.43 -24.68
CA ARG A 378 -12.54 3.14 -25.30
C ARG A 378 -12.03 4.38 -26.02
N GLU A 379 -12.82 4.85 -27.01
CA GLU A 379 -12.62 6.15 -27.66
C GLU A 379 -13.76 7.06 -27.19
N GLU A 380 -13.39 8.18 -26.56
CA GLU A 380 -14.34 9.17 -26.03
C GLU A 380 -14.16 10.51 -26.73
N THR A 381 -15.20 11.35 -26.70
CA THR A 381 -15.08 12.74 -27.17
C THR A 381 -14.90 13.65 -25.96
N ILE A 382 -13.69 14.14 -25.73
CA ILE A 382 -13.34 15.04 -24.64
C ILE A 382 -12.79 16.34 -25.22
N GLY A 383 -13.39 17.48 -24.85
CA GLY A 383 -12.99 18.78 -25.42
C GLY A 383 -13.15 18.86 -26.95
N GLY A 384 -14.19 18.21 -27.50
CA GLY A 384 -14.42 18.16 -28.94
C GLY A 384 -13.41 17.33 -29.74
N ARG A 385 -12.53 16.57 -29.08
CA ARG A 385 -11.47 15.73 -29.68
C ARG A 385 -11.69 14.27 -29.34
N ALA A 386 -11.32 13.37 -30.26
CA ALA A 386 -11.22 11.95 -29.96
C ALA A 386 -10.03 11.70 -29.01
N VAL A 387 -10.30 11.07 -27.87
CA VAL A 387 -9.33 10.74 -26.83
C VAL A 387 -9.47 9.25 -26.50
N THR A 388 -8.37 8.53 -26.58
CA THR A 388 -8.35 7.14 -26.11
C THR A 388 -8.37 7.12 -24.57
N THR A 389 -9.33 6.42 -23.97
CA THR A 389 -9.38 6.17 -22.53
C THR A 389 -9.04 4.71 -22.23
N LEU A 390 -8.15 4.51 -21.26
CA LEU A 390 -7.74 3.19 -20.78
C LEU A 390 -8.12 3.07 -19.30
N SER A 391 -9.12 2.24 -19.00
CA SER A 391 -9.58 2.01 -17.63
C SER A 391 -8.99 0.72 -17.08
N LEU A 392 -8.26 0.82 -15.97
CA LEU A 392 -7.75 -0.34 -15.26
C LEU A 392 -8.84 -0.94 -14.37
N VAL A 393 -9.15 -2.22 -14.56
CA VAL A 393 -10.12 -2.99 -13.78
C VAL A 393 -9.41 -4.11 -13.05
N GLY A 394 -9.45 -4.10 -11.70
CA GLY A 394 -8.74 -5.07 -10.88
C GLY A 394 -7.29 -4.67 -10.59
N GLY A 395 -6.46 -5.67 -10.32
CA GLY A 395 -5.03 -5.51 -10.00
C GLY A 395 -4.69 -5.83 -8.56
N LYS A 396 -3.41 -6.09 -8.32
CA LYS A 396 -2.85 -6.40 -6.99
C LYS A 396 -1.56 -5.65 -6.75
N TRP A 397 -1.28 -5.43 -5.47
CA TRP A 397 -0.01 -4.86 -5.01
C TRP A 397 1.20 -5.61 -5.54
N THR A 398 1.21 -6.94 -5.40
CA THR A 398 2.36 -7.79 -5.77
C THR A 398 2.79 -7.60 -7.22
N THR A 399 1.84 -7.43 -8.14
CA THR A 399 2.11 -7.39 -9.58
C THR A 399 2.07 -5.99 -10.17
N PHE A 400 2.06 -4.94 -9.34
CA PHE A 400 1.87 -3.56 -9.81
C PHE A 400 2.87 -3.16 -10.89
N ARG A 401 4.14 -3.59 -10.79
CA ARG A 401 5.17 -3.24 -11.76
C ARG A 401 4.85 -3.83 -13.16
N ALA A 402 4.57 -5.15 -13.22
CA ALA A 402 4.23 -5.81 -14.47
C ALA A 402 2.92 -5.28 -15.07
N LEU A 403 1.91 -5.04 -14.21
CA LEU A 403 0.65 -4.42 -14.59
C LEU A 403 0.88 -3.03 -15.18
N SER A 404 1.69 -2.20 -14.52
CA SER A 404 2.00 -0.84 -14.98
C SER A 404 2.77 -0.84 -16.30
N GLU A 405 3.67 -1.80 -16.50
CA GLU A 405 4.37 -2.00 -17.77
C GLU A 405 3.38 -2.36 -18.90
N HIS A 406 2.43 -3.26 -18.64
CA HIS A 406 1.38 -3.61 -19.59
C HIS A 406 0.47 -2.39 -19.92
N LEU A 407 0.00 -1.66 -18.91
CA LEU A 407 -0.83 -0.47 -19.10
C LEU A 407 -0.07 0.65 -19.86
N ALA A 408 1.23 0.77 -19.60
CA ALA A 408 2.09 1.68 -20.34
C ALA A 408 2.29 1.23 -21.80
N ASP A 409 2.38 -0.09 -22.09
CA ASP A 409 2.45 -0.61 -23.45
C ASP A 409 1.19 -0.27 -24.26
N ASP A 410 0.01 -0.47 -23.65
CA ASP A 410 -1.26 -0.09 -24.28
C ASP A 410 -1.36 1.42 -24.52
N THR A 411 -0.85 2.22 -23.57
CA THR A 411 -0.77 3.68 -23.70
C THR A 411 0.17 4.10 -24.81
N LEU A 412 1.36 3.51 -24.91
CA LEU A 412 2.32 3.76 -25.99
C LEU A 412 1.73 3.38 -27.36
N ALA A 413 1.05 2.23 -27.44
CA ALA A 413 0.38 1.81 -28.67
C ALA A 413 -0.71 2.80 -29.09
N ALA A 414 -1.49 3.36 -28.14
CA ALA A 414 -2.48 4.40 -28.43
C ALA A 414 -1.85 5.70 -28.93
N LEU A 415 -0.64 6.04 -28.47
CA LEU A 415 0.16 7.17 -28.95
C LEU A 415 0.91 6.90 -30.25
N GLY A 416 0.88 5.68 -30.80
CA GLY A 416 1.72 5.27 -31.92
C GLY A 416 3.21 5.21 -31.61
N ALA A 417 3.56 5.06 -30.33
CA ALA A 417 4.94 5.00 -29.84
C ALA A 417 5.36 3.56 -29.50
N THR A 418 6.66 3.32 -29.37
CA THR A 418 7.23 2.03 -29.01
C THR A 418 8.03 2.13 -27.72
N ARG A 419 8.01 1.05 -26.92
CA ARG A 419 8.78 0.95 -25.69
C ARG A 419 10.28 1.05 -25.94
N LYS A 420 10.98 1.84 -25.13
CA LYS A 420 12.44 2.03 -25.18
C LYS A 420 13.17 1.21 -24.12
N THR A 421 12.58 1.06 -22.93
CA THR A 421 13.17 0.36 -21.78
C THR A 421 12.11 -0.34 -20.96
N SER A 422 12.49 -1.42 -20.27
CA SER A 422 11.64 -2.11 -19.30
C SER A 422 11.93 -1.59 -17.88
N THR A 423 10.93 -1.60 -17.02
CA THR A 423 11.07 -1.33 -15.59
C THR A 423 11.51 -2.56 -14.78
N ALA A 424 11.58 -3.74 -15.41
CA ALA A 424 12.05 -4.96 -14.77
C ALA A 424 13.49 -4.82 -14.26
N GLY A 425 13.70 -5.08 -12.97
CA GLY A 425 15.02 -4.97 -12.33
C GLY A 425 15.54 -3.55 -12.08
N VAL A 426 14.76 -2.52 -12.43
CA VAL A 426 15.14 -1.13 -12.15
C VAL A 426 14.86 -0.80 -10.68
N PRO A 427 15.89 -0.47 -9.87
CA PRO A 427 15.71 -0.13 -8.45
C PRO A 427 14.68 0.98 -8.24
N ILE A 428 13.91 0.88 -7.16
CA ILE A 428 12.93 1.88 -6.74
C ILE A 428 13.54 2.70 -5.62
N GLY A 429 13.59 4.01 -5.82
CA GLY A 429 14.01 4.96 -4.80
C GLY A 429 15.36 4.61 -4.17
N GLY A 430 15.37 4.57 -2.86
CA GLY A 430 16.52 4.18 -2.04
C GLY A 430 16.87 2.68 -2.07
N GLY A 431 16.25 1.89 -2.93
CA GLY A 431 16.67 0.50 -3.19
C GLY A 431 17.93 0.39 -4.06
N ARG A 432 18.33 1.47 -4.73
CA ARG A 432 19.58 1.51 -5.48
C ARG A 432 20.77 1.40 -4.54
N ASP A 433 21.65 0.43 -4.79
CA ASP A 433 22.86 0.17 -3.99
C ASP A 433 22.58 -0.01 -2.48
N PHE A 434 21.37 -0.50 -2.15
CA PHE A 434 21.01 -0.79 -0.76
C PHE A 434 21.84 -1.98 -0.25
N PRO A 435 22.37 -1.90 1.01
CA PRO A 435 23.14 -2.99 1.60
C PRO A 435 22.39 -4.33 1.57
N THR A 436 23.11 -5.41 1.33
CA THR A 436 22.53 -6.75 1.15
C THR A 436 22.49 -7.58 2.43
N ASP A 437 23.15 -7.11 3.50
CA ASP A 437 23.21 -7.77 4.80
C ASP A 437 23.37 -6.75 5.95
N ASP A 438 23.17 -7.22 7.18
CA ASP A 438 23.25 -6.41 8.40
C ASP A 438 24.63 -5.74 8.59
N ALA A 439 25.71 -6.39 8.15
CA ALA A 439 27.05 -5.83 8.26
C ALA A 439 27.24 -4.64 7.32
N GLY A 440 26.71 -4.77 6.11
CA GLY A 440 26.67 -3.71 5.12
C GLY A 440 25.78 -2.53 5.57
N GLU A 441 24.60 -2.80 6.15
CA GLU A 441 23.72 -1.75 6.70
C GLU A 441 24.43 -0.96 7.81
N LYS A 442 25.05 -1.65 8.77
CA LYS A 442 25.83 -1.02 9.84
C LYS A 442 27.01 -0.22 9.30
N ALA A 443 27.69 -0.72 8.27
CA ALA A 443 28.80 0.00 7.64
C ALA A 443 28.30 1.26 6.92
N TRP A 444 27.16 1.17 6.22
CA TRP A 444 26.52 2.31 5.56
C TRP A 444 26.12 3.37 6.58
N ILE A 445 25.46 2.99 7.69
CA ILE A 445 25.02 3.88 8.77
C ILE A 445 26.23 4.66 9.31
N ARG A 446 27.30 3.98 9.71
CA ARG A 446 28.53 4.63 10.23
C ARG A 446 29.13 5.63 9.23
N LYS A 447 29.13 5.29 7.93
CA LYS A 447 29.66 6.16 6.88
C LYS A 447 28.81 7.42 6.67
N ALA A 448 27.49 7.30 6.90
CA ALA A 448 26.55 8.37 6.66
C ALA A 448 26.41 9.38 7.82
N VAL A 449 26.99 9.11 9.00
CA VAL A 449 26.99 10.03 10.15
C VAL A 449 27.57 11.40 9.76
N ARG A 450 26.94 12.46 10.25
CA ARG A 450 27.35 13.86 10.07
C ARG A 450 27.35 14.57 11.43
N PRO A 451 28.01 15.72 11.58
CA PRO A 451 27.88 16.54 12.78
C PRO A 451 26.40 16.85 13.10
N GLY A 452 25.97 16.49 14.29
CA GLY A 452 24.58 16.65 14.74
C GLY A 452 23.61 15.53 14.28
N ILE A 453 24.05 14.57 13.48
CA ILE A 453 23.24 13.42 12.99
C ILE A 453 23.98 12.15 13.34
N ASP A 454 23.60 11.51 14.45
CA ASP A 454 24.23 10.30 14.98
C ASP A 454 23.76 9.01 14.27
N GLU A 455 24.35 7.86 14.65
CA GLU A 455 24.01 6.56 14.05
C GLU A 455 22.53 6.22 14.22
N ALA A 456 21.93 6.52 15.37
CA ALA A 456 20.51 6.22 15.63
C ALA A 456 19.60 7.03 14.70
N ARG A 457 19.92 8.30 14.46
CA ARG A 457 19.20 9.14 13.52
C ARG A 457 19.37 8.66 12.07
N VAL A 458 20.58 8.29 11.68
CA VAL A 458 20.88 7.73 10.36
C VAL A 458 20.11 6.43 10.13
N GLU A 459 19.97 5.56 11.14
CA GLU A 459 19.21 4.32 11.05
C GLU A 459 17.71 4.58 10.77
N VAL A 460 17.10 5.56 11.45
CA VAL A 460 15.72 6.00 11.18
C VAL A 460 15.58 6.49 9.73
N LEU A 461 16.51 7.29 9.26
CA LEU A 461 16.50 7.83 7.90
C LEU A 461 16.73 6.73 6.84
N LEU A 462 17.64 5.78 7.08
CA LEU A 462 17.88 4.64 6.20
C LEU A 462 16.62 3.77 6.08
N THR A 463 15.94 3.51 7.20
CA THR A 463 14.68 2.75 7.22
C THR A 463 13.58 3.45 6.43
N ARG A 464 13.50 4.80 6.52
CA ARG A 464 12.45 5.59 5.86
C ARG A 464 12.70 5.87 4.39
N TYR A 465 13.95 6.07 3.98
CA TYR A 465 14.31 6.54 2.63
C TYR A 465 15.23 5.59 1.85
N GLY A 466 15.68 4.48 2.47
CA GLY A 466 16.73 3.64 1.88
C GLY A 466 18.01 4.44 1.66
N THR A 467 18.75 4.17 0.60
CA THR A 467 20.00 4.91 0.29
C THR A 467 19.77 6.37 -0.13
N ARG A 468 18.53 6.76 -0.48
CA ARG A 468 18.14 8.18 -0.63
C ARG A 468 18.25 8.97 0.67
N ALA A 469 18.38 8.29 1.81
CA ALA A 469 18.72 8.96 3.07
C ALA A 469 20.00 9.80 2.97
N THR A 470 20.90 9.52 2.03
CA THR A 470 22.07 10.38 1.79
C THR A 470 21.66 11.81 1.44
N ASP A 471 20.68 11.98 0.52
CA ASP A 471 20.20 13.30 0.11
C ASP A 471 19.52 14.03 1.27
N VAL A 472 18.76 13.28 2.09
CA VAL A 472 18.08 13.82 3.27
C VAL A 472 19.11 14.21 4.32
N ILE A 473 20.09 13.36 4.62
CA ILE A 473 21.16 13.65 5.59
C ILE A 473 21.95 14.89 5.20
N ASP A 474 22.30 15.03 3.93
CA ASP A 474 23.03 16.19 3.42
C ASP A 474 22.15 17.46 3.48
N TYR A 475 20.84 17.35 3.25
CA TYR A 475 19.88 18.43 3.46
C TYR A 475 19.80 18.83 4.94
N LEU A 476 19.70 17.86 5.85
CA LEU A 476 19.68 18.11 7.31
C LEU A 476 20.96 18.79 7.78
N ALA A 477 22.13 18.33 7.31
CA ALA A 477 23.43 18.91 7.65
C ALA A 477 23.64 20.33 7.09
N GLY A 478 22.86 20.75 6.10
CA GLY A 478 22.95 22.06 5.46
C GLY A 478 22.43 23.24 6.29
N GLY A 479 21.91 23.03 7.51
CA GLY A 479 21.42 24.11 8.39
C GLY A 479 21.03 23.63 9.77
N PRO A 480 20.56 24.54 10.65
CA PRO A 480 20.11 24.15 11.98
C PRO A 480 18.90 23.20 11.89
N ASP A 481 19.00 22.07 12.56
CA ASP A 481 17.96 21.06 12.66
C ASP A 481 17.64 20.80 14.14
N THR A 482 16.36 20.64 14.45
CA THR A 482 15.88 20.41 15.81
C THR A 482 14.91 19.22 15.79
N MET A 483 15.16 18.22 16.63
CA MET A 483 14.20 17.15 16.85
C MET A 483 12.94 17.70 17.53
N PHE A 484 11.78 17.17 17.15
CA PHE A 484 10.53 17.46 17.87
C PHE A 484 10.65 16.96 19.31
N THR A 485 10.03 17.69 20.25
CA THR A 485 10.05 17.29 21.68
C THR A 485 9.10 16.14 21.94
N SER A 486 8.01 16.06 21.17
CA SER A 486 6.97 15.03 21.25
C SER A 486 7.34 13.72 20.54
N THR A 487 8.37 13.71 19.69
CA THR A 487 8.85 12.49 19.02
C THR A 487 10.32 12.56 18.67
N ARG A 488 11.01 11.41 18.80
CA ARG A 488 12.40 11.26 18.35
C ARG A 488 12.53 10.77 16.91
N GLU A 489 11.41 10.64 16.20
CA GLU A 489 11.39 10.05 14.86
C GLU A 489 11.45 11.07 13.74
N LEU A 490 11.25 12.37 14.06
CA LEU A 490 11.15 13.44 13.09
C LEU A 490 11.86 14.70 13.60
N SER A 491 12.41 15.49 12.67
CA SER A 491 13.02 16.79 12.95
C SER A 491 12.42 17.88 12.06
N THR A 492 12.62 19.13 12.44
CA THR A 492 12.08 20.30 11.73
C THR A 492 12.58 20.38 10.28
N ARG A 493 13.89 20.08 10.04
CA ARG A 493 14.41 20.09 8.68
C ARG A 493 13.98 18.87 7.86
N GLU A 494 13.78 17.71 8.48
CA GLU A 494 13.22 16.58 7.75
C GLU A 494 11.79 16.90 7.30
N LEU A 495 11.00 17.56 8.15
CA LEU A 495 9.66 18.02 7.77
C LEU A 495 9.73 19.04 6.61
N ALA A 496 10.69 19.97 6.64
CA ALA A 496 10.93 20.90 5.53
C ALA A 496 11.28 20.16 4.23
N TYR A 497 12.15 19.15 4.30
CA TYR A 497 12.44 18.27 3.15
C TYR A 497 11.18 17.60 2.58
N MET A 498 10.30 17.09 3.44
CA MET A 498 9.03 16.49 3.00
C MET A 498 8.11 17.52 2.34
N VAL A 499 8.05 18.76 2.85
CA VAL A 499 7.29 19.84 2.24
C VAL A 499 7.83 20.18 0.84
N GLU A 500 9.14 20.29 0.69
CA GLU A 500 9.78 20.67 -0.57
C GLU A 500 9.72 19.57 -1.64
N HIS A 501 9.74 18.29 -1.24
CA HIS A 501 9.95 17.19 -2.16
C HIS A 501 8.80 16.17 -2.23
N GLU A 502 7.83 16.20 -1.30
CA GLU A 502 6.82 15.15 -1.17
C GLU A 502 5.38 15.67 -1.16
N GLN A 503 5.16 16.94 -1.50
CA GLN A 503 3.84 17.57 -1.72
C GLN A 503 2.87 17.39 -0.55
N ILE A 504 3.23 17.85 0.64
CA ILE A 504 2.33 17.87 1.79
C ILE A 504 1.21 18.89 1.55
N GLY A 505 -0.05 18.46 1.59
CA GLY A 505 -1.24 19.33 1.50
C GLY A 505 -1.89 19.57 2.85
N HIS A 506 -1.89 18.56 3.71
CA HIS A 506 -2.49 18.59 5.05
C HIS A 506 -1.52 18.03 6.11
N LEU A 507 -1.72 18.43 7.37
CA LEU A 507 -0.94 17.91 8.49
C LEU A 507 -1.02 16.38 8.60
N ILE A 508 -2.18 15.81 8.34
CA ILE A 508 -2.43 14.37 8.40
C ILE A 508 -1.55 13.56 7.42
N ASP A 509 -1.09 14.16 6.32
CA ASP A 509 -0.22 13.50 5.34
C ASP A 509 1.11 13.08 5.96
N VAL A 510 1.63 13.89 6.87
CA VAL A 510 2.87 13.59 7.61
C VAL A 510 2.68 12.36 8.49
N LEU A 511 1.56 12.28 9.20
CA LEU A 511 1.29 11.28 10.23
C LEU A 511 1.02 9.88 9.66
N ILE A 512 0.34 9.82 8.51
CA ILE A 512 -0.12 8.56 7.92
C ILE A 512 0.75 8.11 6.75
N ARG A 513 1.18 9.05 5.87
CA ARG A 513 1.77 8.69 4.56
C ARG A 513 3.23 9.08 4.36
N ARG A 514 3.76 10.03 5.14
CA ARG A 514 5.20 10.36 5.10
C ARG A 514 5.97 9.68 6.22
N THR A 515 5.26 9.33 7.30
CA THR A 515 5.80 8.59 8.45
C THR A 515 4.84 7.46 8.84
N SER A 516 5.25 6.61 9.78
CA SER A 516 4.42 5.56 10.39
C SER A 516 3.90 5.96 11.79
N LEU A 517 3.90 7.25 12.12
CA LEU A 517 3.58 7.73 13.47
C LEU A 517 2.16 7.37 13.89
N ALA A 518 1.17 7.55 13.00
CA ALA A 518 -0.21 7.18 13.28
C ALA A 518 -0.38 5.66 13.38
N PHE A 519 0.18 4.90 12.45
CA PHE A 519 0.13 3.43 12.43
C PHE A 519 0.69 2.80 13.71
N ARG A 520 1.73 3.41 14.29
CA ARG A 520 2.37 2.93 15.52
C ARG A 520 1.72 3.50 16.81
N GLY A 521 0.69 4.33 16.69
CA GLY A 521 0.04 4.95 17.85
C GLY A 521 0.89 6.00 18.57
N LEU A 522 1.78 6.68 17.84
CA LEU A 522 2.74 7.67 18.39
C LEU A 522 2.27 9.11 18.21
N VAL A 523 0.97 9.34 18.02
CA VAL A 523 0.41 10.68 17.85
C VAL A 523 -0.13 11.21 19.17
N SER A 524 0.31 12.41 19.56
CA SER A 524 -0.17 13.14 20.72
C SER A 524 -0.66 14.53 20.34
N GLU A 525 -1.37 15.21 21.25
CA GLU A 525 -1.82 16.59 21.07
C GLU A 525 -0.63 17.54 20.87
N GLU A 526 0.45 17.31 21.63
CA GLU A 526 1.69 18.09 21.52
C GLU A 526 2.35 17.91 20.16
N LEU A 527 2.36 16.68 19.62
CA LEU A 527 2.90 16.43 18.29
C LEU A 527 2.09 17.14 17.21
N LEU A 528 0.76 17.12 17.29
CA LEU A 528 -0.09 17.86 16.35
C LEU A 528 0.20 19.36 16.39
N ALA A 529 0.35 19.93 17.58
CA ALA A 529 0.66 21.36 17.77
C ALA A 529 2.06 21.70 17.21
N GLU A 530 3.11 20.93 17.55
CA GLU A 530 4.47 21.12 17.04
C GLU A 530 4.55 21.01 15.52
N LEU A 531 3.85 20.04 14.92
CA LEU A 531 3.79 19.89 13.45
C LEU A 531 3.09 21.08 12.80
N ALA A 532 1.94 21.53 13.34
CA ALA A 532 1.20 22.66 12.80
C ALA A 532 2.01 23.96 12.88
N GLU A 533 2.68 24.21 14.02
CA GLU A 533 3.56 25.38 14.19
C GLU A 533 4.71 25.37 13.17
N THR A 534 5.31 24.20 12.92
CA THR A 534 6.44 24.05 12.00
C THR A 534 5.99 24.15 10.53
N LEU A 535 4.84 23.58 10.17
CA LEU A 535 4.30 23.60 8.80
C LEU A 535 3.74 24.96 8.40
N ALA A 536 3.17 25.72 9.35
CA ALA A 536 2.49 26.98 9.08
C ALA A 536 3.32 27.96 8.23
N PRO A 537 4.56 28.32 8.59
CA PRO A 537 5.36 29.24 7.77
C PRO A 537 5.78 28.62 6.42
N MET A 538 5.93 27.29 6.33
CA MET A 538 6.33 26.61 5.11
C MET A 538 5.20 26.53 4.09
N LEU A 539 3.95 26.36 4.57
CA LEU A 539 2.75 26.19 3.76
C LEU A 539 1.89 27.48 3.66
N GLY A 540 2.33 28.56 4.31
CA GLY A 540 1.61 29.82 4.31
C GLY A 540 0.30 29.78 5.09
N TRP A 541 0.20 28.94 6.12
CA TRP A 541 -0.97 28.86 6.98
C TRP A 541 -1.00 30.01 7.97
N ASP A 542 -2.16 30.61 8.14
CA ASP A 542 -2.44 31.50 9.25
C ASP A 542 -2.87 30.70 10.49
N ALA A 543 -3.10 31.40 11.59
CA ALA A 543 -3.50 30.77 12.85
C ALA A 543 -4.84 30.02 12.74
N ALA A 544 -5.80 30.54 11.96
CA ALA A 544 -7.08 29.87 11.74
C ALA A 544 -6.92 28.59 10.94
N ARG A 545 -6.10 28.60 9.88
CA ARG A 545 -5.80 27.41 9.10
C ARG A 545 -5.02 26.38 9.93
N SER A 546 -4.03 26.78 10.72
CA SER A 546 -3.28 25.88 11.60
C SER A 546 -4.19 25.16 12.59
N ALA A 547 -5.13 25.87 13.21
CA ALA A 547 -6.12 25.28 14.11
C ALA A 547 -7.04 24.30 13.38
N ALA A 548 -7.50 24.65 12.17
CA ALA A 548 -8.34 23.77 11.35
C ALA A 548 -7.60 22.50 10.91
N GLU A 549 -6.28 22.57 10.65
CA GLU A 549 -5.47 21.40 10.31
C GLU A 549 -5.29 20.42 11.49
N ILE A 550 -5.11 20.95 12.70
CA ILE A 550 -5.08 20.13 13.93
C ILE A 550 -6.41 19.42 14.13
N GLU A 551 -7.53 20.18 14.01
CA GLU A 551 -8.89 19.63 14.15
C GLU A 551 -9.16 18.56 13.08
N LEU A 552 -8.82 18.83 11.81
CA LEU A 552 -8.97 17.88 10.69
C LEU A 552 -8.17 16.61 10.95
N ALA A 553 -6.91 16.74 11.35
CA ALA A 553 -6.06 15.58 11.65
C ALA A 553 -6.63 14.75 12.81
N GLY A 554 -7.05 15.39 13.89
CA GLY A 554 -7.69 14.73 15.04
C GLY A 554 -8.98 14.00 14.63
N LYS A 555 -9.81 14.62 13.82
CA LYS A 555 -11.05 14.04 13.29
C LYS A 555 -10.77 12.80 12.42
N VAL A 556 -9.86 12.90 11.46
CA VAL A 556 -9.49 11.79 10.58
C VAL A 556 -8.92 10.63 11.40
N LEU A 557 -8.03 10.91 12.34
CA LEU A 557 -7.45 9.90 13.22
C LEU A 557 -8.52 9.19 14.07
N ALA A 558 -9.46 9.92 14.64
CA ALA A 558 -10.52 9.35 15.47
C ALA A 558 -11.55 8.56 14.65
N GLU A 559 -12.10 9.15 13.58
CA GLU A 559 -13.23 8.60 12.83
C GLU A 559 -12.81 7.49 11.85
N ALA A 560 -11.70 7.68 11.12
CA ALA A 560 -11.25 6.71 10.13
C ALA A 560 -10.30 5.64 10.69
N HIS A 561 -9.54 6.00 11.72
CA HIS A 561 -8.43 5.16 12.21
C HIS A 561 -8.53 4.77 13.69
N ARG A 562 -9.56 5.20 14.41
CA ARG A 562 -9.78 4.91 15.84
C ARG A 562 -8.60 5.29 16.75
N VAL A 563 -7.80 6.25 16.32
CA VAL A 563 -6.70 6.75 17.13
C VAL A 563 -7.24 7.73 18.16
N GLN A 564 -7.04 7.42 19.43
CA GLN A 564 -7.29 8.36 20.52
C GLN A 564 -6.03 9.20 20.73
N VAL A 565 -6.08 10.45 20.26
CA VAL A 565 -4.99 11.40 20.51
C VAL A 565 -4.96 11.74 21.99
N LYS A 566 -3.85 11.46 22.65
CA LYS A 566 -3.66 11.67 24.11
C LYS A 566 -2.71 12.83 24.33
N SER A 567 -2.92 13.59 25.42
CA SER A 567 -1.92 14.53 25.91
C SER A 567 -0.75 13.78 26.55
N LEU A 568 0.48 14.23 26.31
CA LEU A 568 1.69 13.76 26.99
C LEU A 568 1.86 14.43 28.36
N VAL A 569 1.16 15.56 28.57
CA VAL A 569 1.14 16.27 29.87
C VAL A 569 0.00 15.71 30.71
N PRO A 570 0.27 15.17 31.93
CA PRO A 570 -0.77 14.60 32.81
C PRO A 570 -1.75 15.65 33.33
#